data_4c7d9836cb00ac77d63c20425a1dc1ae
#
_entry.id   4c7d9836cb00ac77d63c20425a1dc1ae
#
_cell.length_a   1.000
_cell.length_b   1.000
_cell.length_c   1.000
_cell.angle_alpha   90.00
_cell.angle_beta   90.00
_cell.angle_gamma   90.00
#
_symmetry.space_group_name_H-M   'P 1'
#
loop_
_entity.id
_entity.type
_entity.pdbx_description
1 polymer ?
#
loop_
_entity_poly.entity_id
_entity_poly.type
_entity_poly.pdbx_seq_one_letter_code
_entity_poly.pdbx_strand_id
1 'polypeptide(L)'
;MLWLACHGRLATKDRLHKYGMIEDTECCFCEKNESLNHLFFECERLKSVWIEILRWAQINHTPGNWHSEMKWLIQHTKGKGVRVAVIKMAISETIYEIWQARNNSIFGEKPEITIIGRKVIETLVYRGWNTKKLRKYIVILMLEGDK
;
A
#
# COMPACT_ATOMS: atom_id res chain seq x y z
N MET A 1 9.86 2.88 5.44
CA MET A 1 8.46 3.32 5.43
C MET A 1 7.52 2.31 6.08
N LEU A 2 7.50 1.08 5.60
CA LEU A 2 6.70 0.00 6.22
C LEU A 2 6.98 -0.18 7.72
N TRP A 3 8.24 -0.16 8.11
CA TRP A 3 8.62 -0.26 9.52
C TRP A 3 8.00 0.85 10.38
N LEU A 4 8.04 2.09 9.88
CA LEU A 4 7.43 3.24 10.57
C LEU A 4 5.92 3.06 10.71
N ALA A 5 5.26 2.57 9.65
CA ALA A 5 3.84 2.29 9.66
C ALA A 5 3.49 1.19 10.69
N CYS A 6 4.22 0.09 10.68
CA CYS A 6 3.99 -1.04 11.61
C CYS A 6 4.18 -0.64 13.08
N HIS A 7 5.00 0.37 13.35
CA HIS A 7 5.21 0.90 14.71
C HIS A 7 4.35 2.11 15.04
N GLY A 8 3.37 2.45 14.18
CA GLY A 8 2.49 3.59 14.36
C GLY A 8 3.24 4.93 14.42
N ARG A 9 4.38 5.03 13.74
CA ARG A 9 5.26 6.21 13.79
C ARG A 9 5.15 7.14 12.59
N LEU A 10 4.29 6.83 11.62
CA LEU A 10 4.02 7.76 10.55
C LEU A 10 3.29 9.00 11.10
N ALA A 11 3.63 10.16 10.56
CA ALA A 11 3.07 11.44 10.99
C ALA A 11 1.67 11.68 10.38
N THR A 12 0.73 10.79 10.68
CA THR A 12 -0.67 10.94 10.30
C THR A 12 -1.31 12.11 11.04
N LYS A 13 -2.37 12.67 10.48
CA LYS A 13 -2.99 13.87 11.03
C LYS A 13 -3.56 13.67 12.45
N ASP A 14 -4.15 12.49 12.73
CA ASP A 14 -4.62 12.16 14.07
C ASP A 14 -3.49 12.20 15.10
N ARG A 15 -2.34 11.68 14.71
CA ARG A 15 -1.15 11.65 15.56
C ARG A 15 -0.58 13.06 15.78
N LEU A 16 -0.46 13.84 14.71
CA LEU A 16 0.02 15.23 14.78
C LEU A 16 -0.94 16.10 15.60
N HIS A 17 -2.23 15.89 15.45
CA HIS A 17 -3.26 16.59 16.26
C HIS A 17 -3.15 16.26 17.75
N LYS A 18 -2.91 14.99 18.08
CA LYS A 18 -2.71 14.53 19.46
C LYS A 18 -1.55 15.26 20.14
N TYR A 19 -0.49 15.58 19.37
CA TYR A 19 0.67 16.34 19.89
C TYR A 19 0.51 17.85 19.77
N GLY A 20 -0.66 18.36 19.38
CA GLY A 20 -0.93 19.79 19.27
C GLY A 20 -0.24 20.49 18.12
N MET A 21 0.23 19.75 17.12
CA MET A 21 1.01 20.31 16.00
C MET A 21 0.13 20.84 14.87
N ILE A 22 -1.07 20.30 14.69
CA ILE A 22 -2.04 20.71 13.68
C ILE A 22 -3.45 20.65 14.24
N GLU A 23 -4.38 21.41 13.63
CA GLU A 23 -5.81 21.38 13.97
C GLU A 23 -6.60 20.53 12.97
N ASP A 24 -6.24 20.56 11.69
CA ASP A 24 -6.89 19.79 10.64
C ASP A 24 -6.60 18.30 10.76
N THR A 25 -7.65 17.49 10.89
CA THR A 25 -7.54 16.03 10.98
C THR A 25 -8.14 15.31 9.76
N GLU A 26 -8.63 16.05 8.78
CA GLU A 26 -9.30 15.47 7.61
C GLU A 26 -8.34 14.80 6.65
N CYS A 27 -8.75 13.62 6.15
CA CYS A 27 -8.05 12.93 5.08
C CYS A 27 -8.08 13.77 3.79
N CYS A 28 -6.95 13.88 3.12
CA CYS A 28 -6.84 14.64 1.87
C CYS A 28 -7.69 14.06 0.72
N PHE A 29 -8.15 12.82 0.83
CA PHE A 29 -8.81 12.09 -0.25
C PHE A 29 -10.33 11.94 -0.06
N CYS A 30 -10.84 11.87 1.17
CA CYS A 30 -12.26 11.56 1.42
C CYS A 30 -12.94 12.40 2.51
N GLU A 31 -12.26 13.35 3.10
CA GLU A 31 -12.78 14.27 4.13
C GLU A 31 -13.13 13.63 5.48
N LYS A 32 -12.97 12.31 5.66
CA LYS A 32 -13.05 11.66 6.97
C LYS A 32 -11.74 11.86 7.72
N ASN A 33 -11.74 11.62 9.04
CA ASN A 33 -10.53 11.76 9.83
C ASN A 33 -9.43 10.80 9.38
N GLU A 34 -8.23 11.34 9.20
CA GLU A 34 -7.06 10.55 8.83
C GLU A 34 -6.48 9.85 10.06
N SER A 35 -6.29 8.56 9.93
CA SER A 35 -5.50 7.72 10.83
C SER A 35 -4.69 6.75 10.00
N LEU A 36 -3.77 6.04 10.63
CA LEU A 36 -3.01 4.99 9.94
C LEU A 36 -3.94 3.96 9.28
N ASN A 37 -4.89 3.47 10.05
CA ASN A 37 -5.86 2.50 9.56
C ASN A 37 -6.72 3.06 8.43
N HIS A 38 -7.25 4.28 8.61
CA HIS A 38 -8.08 4.92 7.59
C HIS A 38 -7.31 5.11 6.29
N LEU A 39 -6.12 5.70 6.35
CA LEU A 39 -5.35 6.06 5.16
C LEU A 39 -5.05 4.86 4.25
N PHE A 40 -4.63 3.75 4.83
CA PHE A 40 -4.17 2.60 4.03
C PHE A 40 -5.28 1.60 3.69
N PHE A 41 -6.29 1.40 4.53
CA PHE A 41 -7.24 0.31 4.36
C PHE A 41 -8.72 0.69 4.47
N GLU A 42 -9.06 1.84 5.02
CA GLU A 42 -10.46 2.24 5.21
C GLU A 42 -10.90 3.45 4.38
N CYS A 43 -9.97 4.25 3.85
CA CYS A 43 -10.34 5.36 2.99
C CYS A 43 -11.06 4.87 1.74
N GLU A 44 -12.26 5.37 1.49
CA GLU A 44 -13.08 4.95 0.35
C GLU A 44 -12.39 5.16 -1.01
N ARG A 45 -11.52 6.16 -1.09
CA ARG A 45 -10.76 6.46 -2.29
C ARG A 45 -9.51 5.59 -2.44
N LEU A 46 -8.81 5.30 -1.35
CA LEU A 46 -7.50 4.63 -1.38
C LEU A 46 -7.58 3.11 -1.18
N LYS A 47 -8.63 2.59 -0.56
CA LYS A 47 -8.74 1.14 -0.29
C LYS A 47 -8.68 0.29 -1.57
N SER A 48 -9.08 0.84 -2.70
CA SER A 48 -9.03 0.16 -4.00
C SER A 48 -7.60 -0.15 -4.45
N VAL A 49 -6.62 0.63 -4.00
CA VAL A 49 -5.20 0.45 -4.39
C VAL A 49 -4.71 -0.93 -3.96
N TRP A 50 -4.84 -1.26 -2.68
CA TRP A 50 -4.40 -2.57 -2.17
C TRP A 50 -5.18 -3.72 -2.81
N ILE A 51 -6.49 -3.56 -3.00
CA ILE A 51 -7.34 -4.55 -3.68
C ILE A 51 -6.83 -4.81 -5.10
N GLU A 52 -6.50 -3.77 -5.84
CA GLU A 52 -5.95 -3.86 -7.20
C GLU A 52 -4.62 -4.63 -7.22
N ILE A 53 -3.73 -4.32 -6.28
CA ILE A 53 -2.42 -4.98 -6.18
C ILE A 53 -2.58 -6.47 -5.88
N LEU A 54 -3.46 -6.83 -4.93
CA LEU A 54 -3.75 -8.22 -4.61
C LEU A 54 -4.32 -8.97 -5.83
N ARG A 55 -5.21 -8.33 -6.57
CA ARG A 55 -5.80 -8.91 -7.78
C ARG A 55 -4.72 -9.15 -8.84
N TRP A 56 -3.88 -8.16 -9.09
CA TRP A 56 -2.77 -8.29 -10.03
C TRP A 56 -1.82 -9.43 -9.64
N ALA A 57 -1.49 -9.53 -8.36
CA ALA A 57 -0.62 -10.59 -7.83
C ALA A 57 -1.33 -11.95 -7.72
N GLN A 58 -2.60 -12.04 -8.11
CA GLN A 58 -3.44 -13.24 -8.03
C GLN A 58 -3.54 -13.82 -6.62
N ILE A 59 -3.67 -12.94 -5.66
CA ILE A 59 -3.83 -13.30 -4.26
C ILE A 59 -5.30 -13.14 -3.91
N ASN A 60 -5.96 -14.26 -3.62
CA ASN A 60 -7.36 -14.29 -3.22
C ASN A 60 -7.48 -13.93 -1.73
N HIS A 61 -7.63 -12.65 -1.46
CA HIS A 61 -7.75 -12.12 -0.11
C HIS A 61 -8.61 -10.86 -0.11
N THR A 62 -9.54 -10.77 0.83
CA THR A 62 -10.35 -9.57 1.04
C THR A 62 -9.74 -8.75 2.16
N PRO A 63 -9.23 -7.55 1.87
CA PRO A 63 -8.62 -6.70 2.89
C PRO A 63 -9.60 -6.29 3.99
N GLY A 64 -9.10 -6.28 5.22
CA GLY A 64 -9.82 -5.74 6.37
C GLY A 64 -9.16 -4.45 6.86
N ASN A 65 -9.28 -4.18 8.17
CA ASN A 65 -8.63 -3.04 8.79
C ASN A 65 -7.11 -3.29 8.96
N TRP A 66 -6.40 -2.27 9.44
CA TRP A 66 -4.95 -2.34 9.66
C TRP A 66 -4.54 -3.57 10.50
N HIS A 67 -5.21 -3.78 11.62
CA HIS A 67 -4.87 -4.86 12.53
C HIS A 67 -5.05 -6.24 11.88
N SER A 68 -6.18 -6.47 11.20
CA SER A 68 -6.43 -7.74 10.52
C SER A 68 -5.51 -7.95 9.32
N GLU A 69 -5.18 -6.89 8.57
CA GLU A 69 -4.22 -6.98 7.46
C GLU A 69 -2.81 -7.30 7.95
N MET A 70 -2.36 -6.71 9.04
CA MET A 70 -1.05 -7.03 9.61
C MET A 70 -0.98 -8.49 10.07
N LYS A 71 -2.04 -8.99 10.68
CA LYS A 71 -2.13 -10.43 11.05
C LYS A 71 -2.04 -11.32 9.81
N TRP A 72 -2.81 -10.99 8.78
CA TRP A 72 -2.80 -11.75 7.52
C TRP A 72 -1.40 -11.74 6.89
N LEU A 73 -0.77 -10.57 6.81
CA LEU A 73 0.57 -10.40 6.26
C LEU A 73 1.60 -11.24 7.04
N ILE A 74 1.56 -11.19 8.36
CA ILE A 74 2.47 -12.00 9.20
C ILE A 74 2.32 -13.49 8.89
N GLN A 75 1.09 -13.98 8.76
CA GLN A 75 0.83 -15.38 8.45
C GLN A 75 1.27 -15.79 7.05
N HIS A 76 1.13 -14.89 6.07
CA HIS A 76 1.39 -15.20 4.65
C HIS A 76 2.77 -14.77 4.16
N THR A 77 3.60 -14.17 5.02
CA THR A 77 4.97 -13.79 4.71
C THR A 77 6.02 -14.60 5.47
N LYS A 78 5.61 -15.70 6.07
CA LYS A 78 6.53 -16.67 6.66
C LYS A 78 7.20 -17.48 5.54
N GLY A 79 8.49 -17.69 5.65
CA GLY A 79 9.24 -18.49 4.67
C GLY A 79 9.94 -17.63 3.62
N LYS A 80 10.44 -18.31 2.57
CA LYS A 80 11.34 -17.70 1.58
C LYS A 80 10.88 -17.90 0.12
N GLY A 81 9.63 -18.28 -0.09
CA GLY A 81 9.09 -18.52 -1.42
C GLY A 81 8.99 -17.26 -2.27
N VAL A 82 8.84 -17.44 -3.58
CA VAL A 82 8.66 -16.35 -4.53
C VAL A 82 7.40 -15.54 -4.22
N ARG A 83 6.31 -16.21 -3.93
CA ARG A 83 5.04 -15.56 -3.55
C ARG A 83 5.20 -14.70 -2.31
N VAL A 84 5.93 -15.19 -1.31
CA VAL A 84 6.23 -14.45 -0.08
C VAL A 84 7.01 -13.18 -0.39
N ALA A 85 8.01 -13.26 -1.25
CA ALA A 85 8.80 -12.09 -1.67
C ALA A 85 7.93 -11.06 -2.38
N VAL A 86 7.02 -11.48 -3.26
CA VAL A 86 6.11 -10.58 -3.97
C VAL A 86 5.15 -9.89 -2.99
N ILE A 87 4.58 -10.62 -2.03
CA ILE A 87 3.69 -10.02 -1.03
C ILE A 87 4.44 -8.95 -0.19
N LYS A 88 5.65 -9.25 0.24
CA LYS A 88 6.47 -8.30 1.01
C LYS A 88 6.76 -7.03 0.21
N MET A 89 7.16 -7.16 -1.05
CA MET A 89 7.39 -6.01 -1.92
C MET A 89 6.10 -5.24 -2.16
N ALA A 90 5.00 -5.94 -2.43
CA ALA A 90 3.71 -5.34 -2.73
C ALA A 90 3.21 -4.44 -1.60
N ILE A 91 3.20 -4.94 -0.36
CA ILE A 91 2.73 -4.13 0.77
C ILE A 91 3.67 -2.95 1.05
N SER A 92 4.97 -3.17 0.96
CA SER A 92 5.96 -2.13 1.19
C SER A 92 5.82 -0.98 0.18
N GLU A 93 5.69 -1.29 -1.10
CA GLU A 93 5.51 -0.29 -2.15
C GLU A 93 4.13 0.39 -2.07
N THR A 94 3.09 -0.35 -1.73
CA THR A 94 1.74 0.21 -1.58
C THR A 94 1.72 1.26 -0.48
N ILE A 95 2.31 0.96 0.68
CA ILE A 95 2.40 1.92 1.80
C ILE A 95 3.23 3.13 1.37
N TYR A 96 4.36 2.91 0.70
CA TYR A 96 5.21 3.99 0.23
C TYR A 96 4.48 4.92 -0.74
N GLU A 97 3.85 4.39 -1.78
CA GLU A 97 3.18 5.18 -2.80
C GLU A 97 1.95 5.92 -2.27
N ILE A 98 1.17 5.30 -1.40
CA ILE A 98 0.03 5.98 -0.75
C ILE A 98 0.54 7.12 0.13
N TRP A 99 1.59 6.88 0.89
CA TRP A 99 2.18 7.92 1.76
C TRP A 99 2.73 9.10 0.94
N GLN A 100 3.41 8.83 -0.17
CA GLN A 100 3.89 9.88 -1.09
C GLN A 100 2.73 10.67 -1.70
N ALA A 101 1.71 9.99 -2.17
CA ALA A 101 0.51 10.62 -2.72
C ALA A 101 -0.18 11.52 -1.67
N ARG A 102 -0.28 11.05 -0.44
CA ARG A 102 -0.82 11.83 0.68
C ARG A 102 0.00 13.09 0.94
N ASN A 103 1.32 12.96 0.99
CA ASN A 103 2.21 14.11 1.23
C ASN A 103 2.13 15.12 0.09
N ASN A 104 2.13 14.66 -1.16
CA ASN A 104 1.96 15.52 -2.32
C ASN A 104 0.61 16.25 -2.30
N SER A 105 -0.44 15.58 -1.84
CA SER A 105 -1.78 16.14 -1.72
C SER A 105 -1.84 17.29 -0.70
N ILE A 106 -1.09 17.18 0.38
CA ILE A 106 -0.97 18.26 1.39
C ILE A 106 -0.36 19.52 0.76
N PHE A 107 0.56 19.36 -0.18
CA PHE A 107 1.22 20.45 -0.89
C PHE A 107 0.49 20.91 -2.15
N GLY A 108 -0.75 20.48 -2.36
CA GLY A 108 -1.62 20.95 -3.45
C GLY A 108 -1.65 20.06 -4.68
N GLU A 109 -0.83 19.03 -4.76
CA GLU A 109 -0.86 18.05 -5.85
C GLU A 109 -1.81 16.91 -5.51
N LYS A 110 -2.93 16.80 -6.24
CA LYS A 110 -3.88 15.71 -6.05
C LYS A 110 -3.69 14.65 -7.14
N PRO A 111 -2.91 13.58 -6.87
CA PRO A 111 -2.74 12.52 -7.84
C PRO A 111 -4.03 11.74 -8.04
N GLU A 112 -4.22 11.22 -9.24
CA GLU A 112 -5.29 10.27 -9.48
C GLU A 112 -4.99 8.95 -8.76
N ILE A 113 -6.02 8.38 -8.15
CA ILE A 113 -5.90 7.13 -7.40
C ILE A 113 -5.40 5.97 -8.26
N THR A 114 -5.85 5.92 -9.53
CA THR A 114 -5.43 4.89 -10.50
C THR A 114 -3.92 4.91 -10.77
N ILE A 115 -3.29 6.08 -10.71
CA ILE A 115 -1.85 6.22 -10.90
C ILE A 115 -1.07 5.57 -9.76
N ILE A 116 -1.58 5.62 -8.54
CA ILE A 116 -0.93 5.03 -7.36
C ILE A 116 -0.75 3.52 -7.55
N GLY A 117 -1.82 2.82 -7.89
CA GLY A 117 -1.78 1.37 -8.14
C GLY A 117 -0.84 1.02 -9.29
N ARG A 118 -0.88 1.79 -10.38
CA ARG A 118 0.01 1.60 -11.52
C ARG A 118 1.48 1.74 -11.13
N LYS A 119 1.84 2.75 -10.36
CA LYS A 119 3.22 2.94 -9.88
C LYS A 119 3.71 1.77 -9.05
N VAL A 120 2.85 1.25 -8.18
CA VAL A 120 3.20 0.07 -7.37
C VAL A 120 3.49 -1.11 -8.29
N ILE A 121 2.59 -1.42 -9.22
CA ILE A 121 2.75 -2.55 -10.15
C ILE A 121 4.01 -2.39 -11.00
N GLU A 122 4.26 -1.21 -11.55
CA GLU A 122 5.46 -0.93 -12.34
C GLU A 122 6.74 -1.16 -11.52
N THR A 123 6.77 -0.74 -10.27
CA THR A 123 7.92 -0.97 -9.39
C THR A 123 8.11 -2.45 -9.09
N LEU A 124 7.02 -3.19 -8.86
CA LEU A 124 7.08 -4.63 -8.62
C LEU A 124 7.61 -5.37 -9.86
N VAL A 125 7.13 -5.00 -11.04
CA VAL A 125 7.60 -5.56 -12.31
C VAL A 125 9.09 -5.29 -12.49
N TYR A 126 9.53 -4.06 -12.30
CA TYR A 126 10.93 -3.66 -12.43
C TYR A 126 11.84 -4.43 -11.47
N ARG A 127 11.48 -4.47 -10.19
CA ARG A 127 12.27 -5.18 -9.16
C ARG A 127 12.28 -6.69 -9.40
N GLY A 128 11.13 -7.25 -9.73
CA GLY A 128 11.01 -8.68 -10.01
C GLY A 128 11.80 -9.09 -11.25
N TRP A 129 11.77 -8.26 -12.31
CA TRP A 129 12.55 -8.49 -13.52
C TRP A 129 14.05 -8.51 -13.23
N ASN A 130 14.53 -7.61 -12.39
CA ASN A 130 15.93 -7.51 -12.03
C ASN A 130 16.38 -8.53 -10.98
N THR A 131 15.47 -9.31 -10.43
CA THR A 131 15.77 -10.39 -9.49
C THR A 131 15.62 -11.73 -10.19
N LYS A 132 16.73 -12.42 -10.41
CA LYS A 132 16.76 -13.68 -11.17
C LYS A 132 15.72 -14.70 -10.70
N LYS A 133 15.55 -14.82 -9.39
CA LYS A 133 14.59 -15.75 -8.76
C LYS A 133 13.13 -15.38 -9.05
N LEU A 134 12.81 -14.09 -9.17
CA LEU A 134 11.45 -13.59 -9.32
C LEU A 134 11.02 -13.40 -10.77
N ARG A 135 11.98 -13.29 -11.69
CA ARG A 135 11.72 -12.92 -13.10
C ARG A 135 10.66 -13.77 -13.76
N LYS A 136 10.76 -15.08 -13.64
CA LYS A 136 9.79 -16.00 -14.23
C LYS A 136 8.38 -15.80 -13.67
N TYR A 137 8.27 -15.63 -12.37
CA TYR A 137 6.99 -15.41 -11.69
C TYR A 137 6.35 -14.08 -12.11
N ILE A 138 7.13 -13.02 -12.18
CA ILE A 138 6.66 -11.70 -12.62
C ILE A 138 6.15 -11.74 -14.06
N VAL A 139 6.85 -12.43 -14.96
CA VAL A 139 6.40 -12.59 -16.36
C VAL A 139 5.02 -13.25 -16.42
N ILE A 140 4.79 -14.29 -15.62
CA ILE A 140 3.49 -14.96 -15.53
C ILE A 140 2.40 -13.98 -15.07
N LEU A 141 2.66 -13.19 -14.03
CA LEU A 141 1.70 -12.18 -13.54
C LEU A 141 1.39 -11.11 -14.58
N MET A 142 2.40 -10.68 -15.34
CA MET A 142 2.20 -9.71 -16.43
C MET A 142 1.27 -10.26 -17.51
N LEU A 143 1.48 -11.49 -17.93
CA LEU A 143 0.69 -12.13 -18.99
C LEU A 143 -0.77 -12.37 -18.56
N GLU A 144 -1.00 -12.69 -17.31
CA GLU A 144 -2.33 -12.93 -16.77
C GLU A 144 -3.07 -11.64 -16.39
N GLY A 145 -2.34 -10.60 -16.02
CA GLY A 145 -2.89 -9.29 -15.71
C GLY A 145 -3.49 -8.57 -16.91
N ASP A 146 -3.08 -8.92 -18.11
CA ASP A 146 -3.60 -8.34 -19.36
C ASP A 146 -4.90 -9.04 -19.85
N LYS A 147 -5.38 -10.03 -19.12
CA LYS A 147 -6.66 -10.70 -19.36
C LYS A 147 -7.78 -10.11 -18.52
#